data_9b021eed343d421fb3c48bace4431a94
#
_entry.id   9b021eed343d421fb3c48bace4431a94
#
_cell.length_a   1.000
_cell.length_b   1.000
_cell.length_c   1.000
_cell.angle_alpha   90.00
_cell.angle_beta   90.00
_cell.angle_gamma   90.00
#
_symmetry.space_group_name_H-M   'P 1'
#
loop_
_entity.id
_entity.type
_entity.pdbx_description
1 polymer ?
#
loop_
_entity_poly.entity_id
_entity_poly.type
_entity_poly.pdbx_seq_one_letter_code
_entity_poly.pdbx_strand_id
1 'polypeptide(L)'
;MPTPLTVMFWPESAYGPTNQCIGLAAILRDRGHTIVFAAESSWAGKLTPFGFIEELVDLAEPAEDAGEDDAGKFWTDFIAETAPEFRKPTIEQLETFIQPTYQALIDGAKYCEPRLRDIIARHRPDVIVEDNVVLFPALVTSGEPFVRIVSCSPLEVPGPGVPPPFSGLPSSDPAQWDAYRAEFDRTHRGIWTEFDSWSQAQGAPPLPELEFMPRANAANLYVYPAEADYLDARPLDTTWTRMDSSVRETDDEYCVPAAVADRPADSALIYLSLGSLGGADVELMQRLVDVLGTTRHRFIVSKGPQADRITLADNMVGAQMLPQTKVIPQVDLVISHGGNNTVTETLHFGKPLIVLPLFWDQYENAQRIDELGFGIRLDTYGFADHELTSAVDKLLADTDLRTRLAEIGATIRSRDGLRTGADVIERVGRQYRSSID
;
A
#
# COMPACT_ATOMS: atom_id res chain seq x y z
N MET A 1 -5.78 -35.88 2.45
CA MET A 1 -5.57 -34.42 2.48
C MET A 1 -6.83 -33.79 1.94
N PRO A 2 -7.27 -32.64 2.41
CA PRO A 2 -8.42 -31.94 1.83
C PRO A 2 -8.11 -31.58 0.36
N THR A 3 -9.16 -31.57 -0.48
CA THR A 3 -9.03 -31.26 -1.90
C THR A 3 -8.41 -29.86 -2.11
N PRO A 4 -7.41 -29.71 -3.00
CA PRO A 4 -6.85 -28.40 -3.34
C PRO A 4 -7.91 -27.43 -3.85
N LEU A 5 -7.81 -26.15 -3.49
CA LEU A 5 -8.63 -25.07 -4.01
C LEU A 5 -7.92 -24.38 -5.19
N THR A 6 -8.69 -23.73 -6.06
CA THR A 6 -8.19 -22.71 -7.00
C THR A 6 -8.50 -21.35 -6.42
N VAL A 7 -7.46 -20.57 -6.13
CA VAL A 7 -7.58 -19.21 -5.57
C VAL A 7 -7.11 -18.22 -6.60
N MET A 8 -7.97 -17.28 -6.98
CA MET A 8 -7.65 -16.23 -7.93
C MET A 8 -7.37 -14.93 -7.19
N PHE A 9 -6.27 -14.25 -7.52
CA PHE A 9 -5.92 -12.93 -7.02
C PHE A 9 -6.04 -11.90 -8.14
N TRP A 10 -6.59 -10.73 -7.80
CA TRP A 10 -6.64 -9.54 -8.64
C TRP A 10 -6.20 -8.33 -7.82
N PRO A 11 -4.89 -8.07 -7.68
CA PRO A 11 -4.38 -6.86 -7.04
C PRO A 11 -4.40 -5.66 -8.01
N GLU A 12 -4.41 -4.46 -7.46
CA GLU A 12 -4.01 -3.25 -8.16
C GLU A 12 -2.54 -3.39 -8.61
N SER A 13 -2.19 -2.79 -9.77
CA SER A 13 -0.91 -3.02 -10.46
C SER A 13 0.33 -2.49 -9.76
N ALA A 14 0.19 -1.61 -8.75
CA ALA A 14 1.32 -1.10 -7.98
C ALA A 14 2.01 -2.21 -7.16
N TYR A 15 3.28 -1.96 -6.83
CA TYR A 15 4.08 -2.91 -6.03
C TYR A 15 3.48 -3.23 -4.66
N GLY A 16 2.80 -2.26 -4.03
CA GLY A 16 2.22 -2.44 -2.70
C GLY A 16 1.18 -3.57 -2.65
N PRO A 17 0.01 -3.41 -3.28
CA PRO A 17 -1.07 -4.41 -3.30
C PRO A 17 -0.62 -5.75 -3.84
N THR A 18 0.13 -5.75 -4.96
CA THR A 18 0.61 -7.01 -5.56
C THR A 18 1.54 -7.78 -4.62
N ASN A 19 2.47 -7.12 -3.95
CA ASN A 19 3.36 -7.77 -2.99
C ASN A 19 2.62 -8.37 -1.79
N GLN A 20 1.56 -7.74 -1.32
CA GLN A 20 0.71 -8.30 -0.27
C GLN A 20 0.01 -9.57 -0.73
N CYS A 21 -0.58 -9.54 -1.92
CA CYS A 21 -1.20 -10.70 -2.53
C CYS A 21 -0.20 -11.86 -2.74
N ILE A 22 1.05 -11.57 -3.15
CA ILE A 22 2.13 -12.58 -3.26
C ILE A 22 2.38 -13.26 -1.91
N GLY A 23 2.42 -12.51 -0.81
CA GLY A 23 2.63 -13.09 0.53
C GLY A 23 1.54 -14.08 0.93
N LEU A 24 0.27 -13.73 0.74
CA LEU A 24 -0.88 -14.62 0.99
C LEU A 24 -0.89 -15.83 0.05
N ALA A 25 -0.65 -15.59 -1.23
CA ALA A 25 -0.63 -16.59 -2.28
C ALA A 25 0.47 -17.65 -2.06
N ALA A 26 1.65 -17.24 -1.58
CA ALA A 26 2.74 -18.15 -1.28
C ALA A 26 2.34 -19.15 -0.16
N ILE A 27 1.72 -18.67 0.91
CA ILE A 27 1.22 -19.54 2.00
C ILE A 27 0.18 -20.54 1.47
N LEU A 28 -0.76 -20.09 0.64
CA LEU A 28 -1.80 -20.94 0.07
C LEU A 28 -1.23 -21.97 -0.91
N ARG A 29 -0.27 -21.57 -1.76
CA ARG A 29 0.48 -22.47 -2.63
C ARG A 29 1.18 -23.57 -1.83
N ASP A 30 1.87 -23.21 -0.74
CA ASP A 30 2.61 -24.16 0.10
C ASP A 30 1.67 -25.13 0.85
N ARG A 31 0.40 -24.78 0.99
CA ARG A 31 -0.68 -25.65 1.46
C ARG A 31 -1.24 -26.57 0.34
N GLY A 32 -0.72 -26.43 -0.88
CA GLY A 32 -1.09 -27.27 -2.03
C GLY A 32 -2.25 -26.75 -2.86
N HIS A 33 -2.63 -25.46 -2.73
CA HIS A 33 -3.65 -24.83 -3.57
C HIS A 33 -3.08 -24.37 -4.91
N THR A 34 -3.94 -24.30 -5.93
CA THR A 34 -3.62 -23.67 -7.23
C THR A 34 -3.85 -22.17 -7.12
N ILE A 35 -2.83 -21.40 -7.46
CA ILE A 35 -2.89 -19.93 -7.41
C ILE A 35 -2.91 -19.37 -8.83
N VAL A 36 -3.91 -18.54 -9.11
CA VAL A 36 -4.05 -17.79 -10.36
C VAL A 36 -3.93 -16.30 -10.04
N PHE A 37 -2.98 -15.62 -10.65
CA PHE A 37 -2.92 -14.16 -10.64
C PHE A 37 -3.46 -13.64 -11.95
N ALA A 38 -4.61 -12.98 -11.93
CA ALA A 38 -4.94 -11.99 -12.94
C ALA A 38 -4.16 -10.74 -12.56
N ALA A 39 -3.22 -10.33 -13.41
CA ALA A 39 -2.32 -9.22 -13.12
C ALA A 39 -2.17 -8.33 -14.36
N GLU A 40 -1.99 -7.05 -14.12
CA GLU A 40 -1.73 -6.10 -15.21
C GLU A 40 -0.45 -6.50 -15.98
N SER A 41 -0.45 -6.26 -17.30
CA SER A 41 0.54 -6.81 -18.25
C SER A 41 2.00 -6.48 -17.91
N SER A 42 2.29 -5.40 -17.21
CA SER A 42 3.65 -5.07 -16.76
C SER A 42 4.23 -6.06 -15.72
N TRP A 43 3.39 -6.94 -15.16
CA TRP A 43 3.83 -8.03 -14.27
C TRP A 43 4.24 -9.31 -15.01
N ALA A 44 4.22 -9.31 -16.36
CA ALA A 44 4.57 -10.48 -17.18
C ALA A 44 5.89 -11.13 -16.75
N GLY A 45 5.85 -12.43 -16.48
CA GLY A 45 7.03 -13.23 -16.08
C GLY A 45 7.51 -13.01 -14.64
N LYS A 46 6.88 -12.12 -13.85
CA LYS A 46 7.31 -11.79 -12.48
C LYS A 46 6.62 -12.62 -11.40
N LEU A 47 5.51 -13.27 -11.73
CA LEU A 47 4.71 -14.08 -10.81
C LEU A 47 4.94 -15.59 -11.00
N THR A 48 5.28 -16.02 -12.19
CA THR A 48 5.61 -17.41 -12.50
C THR A 48 6.77 -17.99 -11.67
N PRO A 49 7.83 -17.24 -11.31
CA PRO A 49 8.88 -17.74 -10.41
C PRO A 49 8.38 -18.16 -9.05
N PHE A 50 7.26 -17.61 -8.58
CA PHE A 50 6.60 -18.02 -7.33
C PHE A 50 5.75 -19.30 -7.51
N GLY A 51 5.69 -19.87 -8.71
CA GLY A 51 4.85 -21.05 -8.99
C GLY A 51 3.36 -20.72 -9.20
N PHE A 52 3.03 -19.46 -9.49
CA PHE A 52 1.67 -19.01 -9.77
C PHE A 52 1.36 -19.07 -11.27
N ILE A 53 0.08 -19.24 -11.61
CA ILE A 53 -0.42 -19.12 -12.98
C ILE A 53 -0.65 -17.63 -13.25
N GLU A 54 0.01 -17.09 -14.26
CA GLU A 54 -0.20 -15.71 -14.70
C GLU A 54 -1.29 -15.64 -15.78
N GLU A 55 -2.27 -14.78 -15.57
CA GLU A 55 -3.25 -14.34 -16.56
C GLU A 55 -3.13 -12.83 -16.71
N LEU A 56 -2.52 -12.41 -17.81
CA LEU A 56 -2.25 -11.00 -18.05
C LEU A 56 -3.51 -10.26 -18.52
N VAL A 57 -3.64 -9.04 -18.01
CA VAL A 57 -4.79 -8.15 -18.23
C VAL A 57 -4.27 -6.75 -18.55
N ASP A 58 -4.70 -6.21 -19.68
CA ASP A 58 -4.43 -4.82 -20.05
C ASP A 58 -5.53 -3.92 -19.43
N LEU A 59 -5.13 -2.76 -18.93
CA LEU A 59 -6.05 -1.76 -18.37
C LEU A 59 -6.40 -0.65 -19.37
N ALA A 60 -5.75 -0.62 -20.53
CA ALA A 60 -6.02 0.28 -21.66
C ALA A 60 -5.59 -0.38 -22.96
N GLU A 61 -5.93 0.20 -24.10
CA GLU A 61 -5.39 -0.26 -25.39
C GLU A 61 -3.85 -0.12 -25.38
N PRO A 62 -3.12 -1.20 -25.75
CA PRO A 62 -1.67 -1.14 -25.84
C PRO A 62 -1.23 -0.03 -26.81
N ALA A 63 -0.27 0.78 -26.42
CA ALA A 63 0.31 1.76 -27.34
C ALA A 63 1.03 1.03 -28.50
N GLU A 64 0.93 1.55 -29.73
CA GLU A 64 1.51 0.92 -30.92
C GLU A 64 3.04 0.72 -30.84
N ASP A 65 3.73 1.47 -29.96
CA ASP A 65 5.18 1.43 -29.73
C ASP A 65 5.55 0.93 -28.32
N ALA A 66 4.66 0.20 -27.62
CA ALA A 66 4.95 -0.30 -26.28
C ALA A 66 6.09 -1.34 -26.34
N GLY A 67 7.26 -0.97 -25.84
CA GLY A 67 8.34 -1.90 -25.51
C GLY A 67 8.01 -2.79 -24.31
N GLU A 68 8.96 -3.63 -23.87
CA GLU A 68 8.84 -4.36 -22.61
C GLU A 68 8.76 -3.33 -21.44
N ASP A 69 7.57 -3.13 -20.91
CA ASP A 69 7.34 -2.19 -19.82
C ASP A 69 7.66 -2.81 -18.45
N ASP A 70 8.25 -2.02 -17.57
CA ASP A 70 8.46 -2.42 -16.17
C ASP A 70 7.14 -2.40 -15.37
N ALA A 71 7.01 -3.32 -14.40
CA ALA A 71 5.86 -3.35 -13.50
C ALA A 71 5.65 -1.99 -12.83
N GLY A 72 4.41 -1.50 -12.86
CA GLY A 72 4.06 -0.20 -12.31
C GLY A 72 4.51 1.01 -13.15
N LYS A 73 4.97 0.81 -14.42
CA LYS A 73 5.38 1.92 -15.29
C LYS A 73 4.27 2.94 -15.50
N PHE A 74 3.03 2.47 -15.73
CA PHE A 74 1.87 3.37 -15.82
C PHE A 74 1.80 4.33 -14.62
N TRP A 75 1.90 3.79 -13.41
CA TRP A 75 1.88 4.59 -12.19
C TRP A 75 3.10 5.50 -12.07
N THR A 76 4.28 5.03 -12.45
CA THR A 76 5.50 5.84 -12.41
C THR A 76 5.39 7.06 -13.32
N ASP A 77 4.89 6.88 -14.54
CA ASP A 77 4.71 7.95 -15.51
C ASP A 77 3.60 8.92 -15.07
N PHE A 78 2.46 8.38 -14.62
CA PHE A 78 1.34 9.17 -14.11
C PHE A 78 1.74 10.02 -12.89
N ILE A 79 2.48 9.45 -11.93
CA ILE A 79 2.97 10.18 -10.76
C ILE A 79 4.00 11.25 -11.16
N ALA A 80 4.88 10.97 -12.12
CA ALA A 80 5.84 11.96 -12.60
C ALA A 80 5.13 13.15 -13.26
N GLU A 81 4.08 12.92 -14.04
CA GLU A 81 3.27 13.96 -14.67
C GLU A 81 2.47 14.78 -13.64
N THR A 82 1.93 14.12 -12.63
CA THR A 82 1.08 14.76 -11.62
C THR A 82 1.84 15.30 -10.41
N ALA A 83 3.14 15.04 -10.28
CA ALA A 83 3.97 15.48 -9.15
C ALA A 83 3.87 16.98 -8.78
N PRO A 84 3.66 17.93 -9.71
CA PRO A 84 3.43 19.34 -9.35
C PRO A 84 2.21 19.55 -8.44
N GLU A 85 1.20 18.68 -8.53
CA GLU A 85 -0.04 18.75 -7.76
C GLU A 85 0.19 18.40 -6.27
N PHE A 86 1.22 17.63 -5.93
CA PHE A 86 1.52 17.24 -4.56
C PHE A 86 1.96 18.40 -3.66
N ARG A 87 2.30 19.54 -4.26
CA ARG A 87 2.64 20.78 -3.53
C ARG A 87 1.42 21.58 -3.10
N LYS A 88 0.22 21.21 -3.58
CA LYS A 88 -1.04 21.86 -3.22
C LYS A 88 -1.58 21.34 -1.88
N PRO A 89 -2.43 22.12 -1.18
CA PRO A 89 -3.19 21.60 -0.05
C PRO A 89 -4.00 20.36 -0.44
N THR A 90 -4.14 19.39 0.46
CA THR A 90 -4.82 18.12 0.17
C THR A 90 -6.26 18.28 -0.32
N ILE A 91 -6.95 19.33 0.13
CA ILE A 91 -8.31 19.65 -0.33
C ILE A 91 -8.34 20.04 -1.82
N GLU A 92 -7.32 20.74 -2.32
CA GLU A 92 -7.19 21.07 -3.73
C GLU A 92 -6.79 19.87 -4.58
N GLN A 93 -6.02 18.94 -3.99
CA GLN A 93 -5.64 17.70 -4.65
C GLN A 93 -6.85 16.79 -4.96
N LEU A 94 -7.99 16.96 -4.27
CA LEU A 94 -9.21 16.23 -4.56
C LEU A 94 -9.65 16.40 -6.03
N GLU A 95 -9.58 17.61 -6.56
CA GLU A 95 -9.94 17.91 -7.95
C GLU A 95 -8.80 17.64 -8.94
N THR A 96 -7.57 17.96 -8.53
CA THR A 96 -6.44 18.01 -9.47
C THR A 96 -5.63 16.71 -9.53
N PHE A 97 -5.81 15.81 -8.56
CA PHE A 97 -5.09 14.53 -8.49
C PHE A 97 -6.00 13.34 -8.16
N ILE A 98 -6.79 13.41 -7.06
CA ILE A 98 -7.55 12.25 -6.59
C ILE A 98 -8.67 11.87 -7.57
N GLN A 99 -9.44 12.85 -8.03
CA GLN A 99 -10.52 12.61 -9.00
C GLN A 99 -10.00 12.09 -10.35
N PRO A 100 -8.94 12.66 -10.98
CA PRO A 100 -8.34 12.08 -12.18
C PRO A 100 -7.79 10.67 -11.98
N THR A 101 -7.24 10.37 -10.80
CA THR A 101 -6.77 9.02 -10.46
C THR A 101 -7.93 8.02 -10.41
N TYR A 102 -9.04 8.36 -9.75
CA TYR A 102 -10.24 7.51 -9.76
C TYR A 102 -10.79 7.35 -11.16
N GLN A 103 -10.79 8.40 -12.00
CA GLN A 103 -11.24 8.28 -13.38
C GLN A 103 -10.40 7.28 -14.17
N ALA A 104 -9.07 7.34 -14.04
CA ALA A 104 -8.16 6.40 -14.70
C ALA A 104 -8.40 4.94 -14.24
N LEU A 105 -8.58 4.74 -12.93
CA LEU A 105 -8.91 3.41 -12.38
C LEU A 105 -10.25 2.88 -12.87
N ILE A 106 -11.28 3.74 -12.96
CA ILE A 106 -12.61 3.40 -13.48
C ILE A 106 -12.53 3.03 -14.96
N ASP A 107 -11.78 3.80 -15.74
CA ASP A 107 -11.62 3.52 -17.18
C ASP A 107 -10.90 2.18 -17.39
N GLY A 108 -9.87 1.89 -16.60
CA GLY A 108 -9.21 0.60 -16.57
C GLY A 108 -10.14 -0.55 -16.19
N ALA A 109 -10.99 -0.37 -15.17
CA ALA A 109 -11.98 -1.36 -14.77
C ALA A 109 -13.00 -1.65 -15.89
N LYS A 110 -13.47 -0.60 -16.57
CA LYS A 110 -14.38 -0.74 -17.72
C LYS A 110 -13.71 -1.49 -18.88
N TYR A 111 -12.44 -1.19 -19.14
CA TYR A 111 -11.70 -1.79 -20.26
C TYR A 111 -11.43 -3.27 -20.04
N CYS A 112 -10.99 -3.67 -18.86
CA CYS A 112 -10.57 -5.04 -18.57
C CYS A 112 -11.74 -5.98 -18.19
N GLU A 113 -12.96 -5.47 -17.98
CA GLU A 113 -14.12 -6.25 -17.55
C GLU A 113 -14.38 -7.52 -18.36
N PRO A 114 -14.38 -7.52 -19.73
CA PRO A 114 -14.57 -8.73 -20.51
C PRO A 114 -13.45 -9.76 -20.30
N ARG A 115 -12.20 -9.29 -20.16
CA ARG A 115 -11.04 -10.16 -19.96
C ARG A 115 -11.08 -10.85 -18.61
N LEU A 116 -11.47 -10.15 -17.55
CA LEU A 116 -11.64 -10.73 -16.21
C LEU A 116 -12.73 -11.81 -16.22
N ARG A 117 -13.88 -11.57 -16.89
CA ARG A 117 -14.93 -12.59 -17.05
C ARG A 117 -14.42 -13.86 -17.72
N ASP A 118 -13.62 -13.72 -18.79
CA ASP A 118 -13.02 -14.85 -19.50
C ASP A 118 -12.06 -15.65 -18.62
N ILE A 119 -11.24 -14.97 -17.81
CA ILE A 119 -10.30 -15.60 -16.87
C ILE A 119 -11.07 -16.39 -15.82
N ILE A 120 -12.08 -15.79 -15.20
CA ILE A 120 -12.91 -16.44 -14.18
C ILE A 120 -13.62 -17.67 -14.77
N ALA A 121 -14.24 -17.54 -15.95
CA ALA A 121 -14.92 -18.65 -16.61
C ALA A 121 -13.98 -19.81 -16.96
N ARG A 122 -12.71 -19.52 -17.27
CA ARG A 122 -11.69 -20.52 -17.60
C ARG A 122 -11.19 -21.25 -16.37
N HIS A 123 -10.84 -20.52 -15.31
CA HIS A 123 -10.20 -21.10 -14.11
C HIS A 123 -11.20 -21.58 -13.07
N ARG A 124 -12.45 -21.04 -13.06
CA ARG A 124 -13.50 -21.38 -12.07
C ARG A 124 -12.94 -21.40 -10.66
N PRO A 125 -12.49 -20.26 -10.15
CA PRO A 125 -11.86 -20.22 -8.84
C PRO A 125 -12.86 -20.60 -7.73
N ASP A 126 -12.38 -21.21 -6.67
CA ASP A 126 -13.18 -21.46 -5.47
C ASP A 126 -13.34 -20.23 -4.59
N VAL A 127 -12.46 -19.25 -4.80
CA VAL A 127 -12.49 -17.94 -4.14
C VAL A 127 -11.70 -16.93 -4.97
N ILE A 128 -12.21 -15.71 -5.03
CA ILE A 128 -11.56 -14.55 -5.65
C ILE A 128 -11.12 -13.59 -4.55
N VAL A 129 -9.88 -13.14 -4.61
CA VAL A 129 -9.27 -12.19 -3.68
C VAL A 129 -8.87 -10.93 -4.43
N GLU A 130 -9.35 -9.78 -3.99
CA GLU A 130 -9.08 -8.49 -4.62
C GLU A 130 -8.46 -7.51 -3.64
N ASP A 131 -7.44 -6.78 -4.11
CA ASP A 131 -6.81 -5.66 -3.42
C ASP A 131 -6.79 -4.44 -4.35
N ASN A 132 -7.92 -3.78 -4.48
CA ASN A 132 -8.15 -2.61 -5.31
C ASN A 132 -9.02 -1.59 -4.58
N VAL A 133 -9.06 -0.36 -5.11
CA VAL A 133 -9.85 0.75 -4.56
C VAL A 133 -11.10 1.08 -5.38
N VAL A 134 -11.31 0.38 -6.50
CA VAL A 134 -12.52 0.46 -7.34
C VAL A 134 -13.09 -0.93 -7.58
N LEU A 135 -14.40 -1.03 -7.76
CA LEU A 135 -15.11 -2.27 -8.02
C LEU A 135 -14.82 -2.80 -9.43
N PHE A 136 -14.66 -4.11 -9.56
CA PHE A 136 -14.68 -4.85 -10.82
C PHE A 136 -15.93 -5.76 -10.86
N PRO A 137 -16.96 -5.41 -11.63
CA PRO A 137 -18.22 -6.18 -11.68
C PRO A 137 -18.03 -7.67 -11.97
N ALA A 138 -17.06 -8.04 -12.83
CA ALA A 138 -16.72 -9.43 -13.12
C ALA A 138 -16.47 -10.26 -11.86
N LEU A 139 -15.83 -9.70 -10.84
CA LEU A 139 -15.45 -10.41 -9.62
C LEU A 139 -16.65 -10.66 -8.71
N VAL A 140 -17.53 -9.68 -8.56
CA VAL A 140 -18.66 -9.74 -7.62
C VAL A 140 -19.91 -10.38 -8.22
N THR A 141 -19.98 -10.53 -9.57
CA THR A 141 -21.13 -11.11 -10.28
C THR A 141 -20.88 -12.51 -10.81
N SER A 142 -19.69 -13.05 -10.64
CA SER A 142 -19.29 -14.36 -11.14
C SER A 142 -20.01 -15.54 -10.47
N GLY A 143 -20.44 -15.35 -9.23
CA GLY A 143 -21.07 -16.40 -8.41
C GLY A 143 -20.11 -17.04 -7.41
N GLU A 144 -18.81 -16.90 -7.60
CA GLU A 144 -17.78 -17.31 -6.67
C GLU A 144 -17.66 -16.34 -5.48
N PRO A 145 -17.25 -16.82 -4.30
CA PRO A 145 -17.07 -15.96 -3.13
C PRO A 145 -15.94 -14.97 -3.36
N PHE A 146 -16.20 -13.73 -2.98
CA PHE A 146 -15.31 -12.60 -3.10
C PHE A 146 -14.76 -12.20 -1.73
N VAL A 147 -13.44 -12.04 -1.65
CA VAL A 147 -12.70 -11.55 -0.48
C VAL A 147 -12.02 -10.25 -0.85
N ARG A 148 -12.31 -9.17 -0.11
CA ARG A 148 -11.65 -7.88 -0.28
C ARG A 148 -10.45 -7.77 0.66
N ILE A 149 -9.35 -7.20 0.17
CA ILE A 149 -8.25 -6.69 0.98
C ILE A 149 -8.35 -5.16 1.03
N VAL A 150 -8.11 -4.57 2.19
CA VAL A 150 -7.94 -3.14 2.41
C VAL A 150 -6.50 -2.91 2.84
N SER A 151 -5.72 -2.26 2.01
CA SER A 151 -4.27 -2.20 2.14
C SER A 151 -3.65 -0.81 2.01
N CYS A 152 -4.45 0.24 1.77
CA CYS A 152 -3.91 1.59 1.61
C CYS A 152 -3.80 2.32 2.96
N SER A 153 -4.91 2.56 3.66
CA SER A 153 -4.91 3.24 4.95
C SER A 153 -6.11 2.81 5.80
N PRO A 154 -6.12 3.14 7.11
CA PRO A 154 -7.30 2.94 7.94
C PRO A 154 -8.53 3.66 7.42
N LEU A 155 -8.37 4.80 6.77
CA LEU A 155 -9.47 5.65 6.29
C LEU A 155 -10.07 5.19 4.96
N GLU A 156 -9.48 4.20 4.30
CA GLU A 156 -10.14 3.46 3.19
C GLU A 156 -11.44 2.77 3.68
N VAL A 157 -11.56 2.52 4.98
CA VAL A 157 -12.81 2.13 5.63
C VAL A 157 -13.38 3.37 6.32
N PRO A 158 -14.26 4.14 5.65
CA PRO A 158 -14.73 5.41 6.16
C PRO A 158 -15.64 5.25 7.37
N GLY A 159 -15.84 6.34 8.11
CA GLY A 159 -16.75 6.41 9.23
C GLY A 159 -17.00 7.85 9.68
N PRO A 160 -18.13 8.12 10.34
CA PRO A 160 -18.47 9.49 10.77
C PRO A 160 -17.53 10.04 11.84
N GLY A 161 -16.91 9.15 12.64
CA GLY A 161 -16.03 9.51 13.76
C GLY A 161 -14.55 9.57 13.43
N VAL A 162 -14.17 9.43 12.16
CA VAL A 162 -12.78 9.48 11.70
C VAL A 162 -12.58 10.58 10.65
N PRO A 163 -11.35 11.06 10.45
CA PRO A 163 -11.05 12.03 9.38
C PRO A 163 -11.51 11.55 8.00
N PRO A 164 -11.82 12.46 7.08
CA PRO A 164 -12.11 12.08 5.70
C PRO A 164 -10.86 11.49 5.04
N PRO A 165 -11.02 10.49 4.14
CA PRO A 165 -9.90 9.90 3.41
C PRO A 165 -9.16 10.96 2.57
N PHE A 166 -7.85 10.74 2.34
CA PHE A 166 -6.91 11.60 1.61
C PHE A 166 -6.61 12.96 2.27
N SER A 167 -7.25 13.28 3.39
CA SER A 167 -7.16 14.61 3.98
C SER A 167 -5.85 14.88 4.72
N GLY A 168 -5.31 13.87 5.41
CA GLY A 168 -4.25 14.05 6.39
C GLY A 168 -4.63 15.03 7.51
N LEU A 169 -5.94 15.20 7.79
CA LEU A 169 -6.45 16.02 8.87
C LEU A 169 -6.36 15.27 10.21
N PRO A 170 -6.17 16.00 11.34
CA PRO A 170 -6.05 15.39 12.63
C PRO A 170 -7.39 14.79 13.11
N SER A 171 -7.31 13.68 13.86
CA SER A 171 -8.47 13.05 14.50
C SER A 171 -9.01 13.84 15.67
N SER A 172 -8.17 14.67 16.29
CA SER A 172 -8.53 15.50 17.45
C SER A 172 -9.25 16.80 17.10
N ASP A 173 -9.24 17.25 15.83
CA ASP A 173 -9.87 18.48 15.38
C ASP A 173 -10.76 18.25 14.15
N PRO A 174 -12.07 18.01 14.32
CA PRO A 174 -13.00 17.77 13.24
C PRO A 174 -13.46 19.06 12.50
N ALA A 175 -12.95 20.24 12.87
CA ALA A 175 -13.45 21.52 12.34
C ALA A 175 -13.39 21.64 10.80
N GLN A 176 -12.44 20.95 10.16
CA GLN A 176 -12.27 20.98 8.71
C GLN A 176 -12.88 19.78 7.98
N TRP A 177 -13.36 18.75 8.70
CA TRP A 177 -13.81 17.51 8.08
C TRP A 177 -15.03 17.69 7.17
N ASP A 178 -16.01 18.50 7.59
CA ASP A 178 -17.22 18.71 6.80
C ASP A 178 -16.93 19.48 5.50
N ALA A 179 -16.04 20.47 5.56
CA ALA A 179 -15.61 21.19 4.36
C ALA A 179 -14.87 20.26 3.37
N TYR A 180 -14.01 19.38 3.89
CA TYR A 180 -13.29 18.41 3.08
C TYR A 180 -14.24 17.38 2.45
N ARG A 181 -15.20 16.84 3.21
CA ARG A 181 -16.24 15.93 2.70
C ARG A 181 -17.11 16.58 1.64
N ALA A 182 -17.47 17.85 1.84
CA ALA A 182 -18.25 18.60 0.84
C ALA A 182 -17.47 18.80 -0.46
N GLU A 183 -16.17 19.05 -0.38
CA GLU A 183 -15.33 19.15 -1.56
C GLU A 183 -15.12 17.79 -2.26
N PHE A 184 -14.96 16.72 -1.50
CA PHE A 184 -14.94 15.36 -2.05
C PHE A 184 -16.24 15.04 -2.79
N ASP A 185 -17.38 15.34 -2.20
CA ASP A 185 -18.70 15.18 -2.86
C ASP A 185 -18.76 16.00 -4.15
N ARG A 186 -18.38 17.28 -4.10
CA ARG A 186 -18.41 18.17 -5.27
C ARG A 186 -17.58 17.60 -6.43
N THR A 187 -16.40 17.10 -6.15
CA THR A 187 -15.44 16.63 -7.17
C THR A 187 -15.71 15.22 -7.66
N HIS A 188 -16.22 14.33 -6.81
CA HIS A 188 -16.34 12.90 -7.13
C HIS A 188 -17.75 12.41 -7.44
N ARG A 189 -18.81 13.14 -7.06
CA ARG A 189 -20.20 12.69 -7.26
C ARG A 189 -20.52 12.34 -8.72
N GLY A 190 -20.01 13.11 -9.67
CA GLY A 190 -20.22 12.89 -11.10
C GLY A 190 -19.67 11.53 -11.55
N ILE A 191 -18.40 11.28 -11.28
CA ILE A 191 -17.73 10.04 -11.67
C ILE A 191 -18.27 8.84 -10.90
N TRP A 192 -18.61 9.01 -9.61
CA TRP A 192 -19.25 7.96 -8.81
C TRP A 192 -20.61 7.56 -9.38
N THR A 193 -21.48 8.52 -9.72
CA THR A 193 -22.80 8.25 -10.27
C THR A 193 -22.72 7.50 -11.61
N GLU A 194 -21.79 7.91 -12.47
CA GLU A 194 -21.56 7.22 -13.75
C GLU A 194 -21.06 5.80 -13.53
N PHE A 195 -20.07 5.64 -12.64
CA PHE A 195 -19.48 4.34 -12.36
C PHE A 195 -20.46 3.38 -11.69
N ASP A 196 -21.25 3.84 -10.72
CA ASP A 196 -22.29 3.05 -10.08
C ASP A 196 -23.35 2.58 -11.10
N SER A 197 -23.80 3.51 -11.97
CA SER A 197 -24.75 3.18 -13.02
C SER A 197 -24.22 2.13 -14.01
N TRP A 198 -22.96 2.28 -14.42
CA TRP A 198 -22.29 1.30 -15.29
C TRP A 198 -22.12 -0.06 -14.58
N SER A 199 -21.68 -0.07 -13.34
CA SER A 199 -21.50 -1.29 -12.55
C SER A 199 -22.80 -2.06 -12.38
N GLN A 200 -23.90 -1.37 -12.08
CA GLN A 200 -25.24 -1.98 -12.01
C GLN A 200 -25.70 -2.53 -13.36
N ALA A 201 -25.37 -1.86 -14.48
CA ALA A 201 -25.64 -2.39 -15.82
C ALA A 201 -24.83 -3.66 -16.12
N GLN A 202 -23.69 -3.89 -15.47
CA GLN A 202 -22.93 -5.14 -15.51
C GLN A 202 -23.46 -6.21 -14.52
N GLY A 203 -24.49 -5.90 -13.74
CA GLY A 203 -25.12 -6.81 -12.78
C GLY A 203 -24.61 -6.70 -11.34
N ALA A 204 -23.70 -5.77 -11.06
CA ALA A 204 -23.20 -5.55 -9.69
C ALA A 204 -24.29 -4.89 -8.80
N PRO A 205 -24.24 -5.09 -7.47
CA PRO A 205 -25.09 -4.35 -6.55
C PRO A 205 -24.72 -2.85 -6.55
N PRO A 206 -25.66 -1.96 -6.14
CA PRO A 206 -25.38 -0.54 -5.98
C PRO A 206 -24.17 -0.31 -5.06
N LEU A 207 -23.34 0.64 -5.42
CA LEU A 207 -22.22 1.08 -4.57
C LEU A 207 -22.75 1.90 -3.37
N PRO A 208 -22.09 1.82 -2.20
CA PRO A 208 -22.34 2.77 -1.13
C PRO A 208 -22.08 4.21 -1.60
N GLU A 209 -22.78 5.17 -1.03
CA GLU A 209 -22.71 6.57 -1.50
C GLU A 209 -21.28 7.10 -1.39
N LEU A 210 -20.74 7.57 -2.52
CA LEU A 210 -19.37 8.10 -2.66
C LEU A 210 -18.24 7.11 -2.30
N GLU A 211 -18.55 5.81 -2.22
CA GLU A 211 -17.55 4.76 -2.16
C GLU A 211 -17.43 4.06 -3.52
N PHE A 212 -16.21 3.80 -3.97
CA PHE A 212 -15.94 3.17 -5.27
C PHE A 212 -15.73 1.66 -5.16
N MET A 213 -15.65 1.15 -3.95
CA MET A 213 -15.43 -0.25 -3.64
C MET A 213 -16.35 -0.71 -2.50
N PRO A 214 -17.25 -1.68 -2.74
CA PRO A 214 -18.12 -2.18 -1.68
C PRO A 214 -17.37 -3.11 -0.73
N ARG A 215 -17.95 -3.38 0.44
CA ARG A 215 -17.51 -4.47 1.30
C ARG A 215 -17.79 -5.81 0.64
N ALA A 216 -16.87 -6.75 0.81
CA ALA A 216 -17.09 -8.11 0.36
C ALA A 216 -18.06 -8.84 1.30
N ASN A 217 -18.96 -9.65 0.70
CA ASN A 217 -19.92 -10.43 1.48
C ASN A 217 -19.28 -11.64 2.18
N ALA A 218 -18.23 -12.22 1.58
CA ALA A 218 -17.59 -13.43 2.11
C ALA A 218 -16.61 -13.13 3.24
N ALA A 219 -15.68 -12.19 3.04
CA ALA A 219 -14.74 -11.73 4.06
C ALA A 219 -14.04 -10.45 3.62
N ASN A 220 -13.59 -9.65 4.58
CA ASN A 220 -12.77 -8.47 4.35
C ASN A 220 -11.49 -8.58 5.17
N LEU A 221 -10.34 -8.50 4.53
CA LEU A 221 -9.02 -8.50 5.15
C LEU A 221 -8.52 -7.05 5.29
N TYR A 222 -7.92 -6.75 6.44
CA TYR A 222 -7.56 -5.38 6.79
C TYR A 222 -6.09 -5.30 7.23
N VAL A 223 -5.27 -4.65 6.41
CA VAL A 223 -3.82 -4.59 6.59
C VAL A 223 -3.42 -3.30 7.29
N TYR A 224 -3.70 -3.23 8.60
CA TYR A 224 -3.25 -2.14 9.46
C TYR A 224 -3.24 -2.60 10.92
N PRO A 225 -2.19 -2.26 11.71
CA PRO A 225 -2.10 -2.71 13.10
C PRO A 225 -3.13 -2.04 14.01
N ALA A 226 -3.67 -2.82 14.95
CA ALA A 226 -4.67 -2.36 15.90
C ALA A 226 -4.19 -1.14 16.70
N GLU A 227 -2.91 -1.10 17.04
CA GLU A 227 -2.27 -0.07 17.83
C GLU A 227 -2.21 1.29 17.10
N ALA A 228 -2.38 1.28 15.78
CA ALA A 228 -2.37 2.49 14.96
C ALA A 228 -3.74 2.83 14.32
N ASP A 229 -4.75 1.98 14.47
CA ASP A 229 -6.09 2.19 13.90
C ASP A 229 -6.97 3.13 14.75
N TYR A 230 -8.13 3.50 14.22
CA TYR A 230 -9.16 4.35 14.83
C TYR A 230 -10.25 3.52 15.54
N LEU A 231 -9.87 2.46 16.25
CA LEU A 231 -10.82 1.45 16.81
C LEU A 231 -11.91 2.04 17.70
N ASP A 232 -11.58 3.05 18.50
CA ASP A 232 -12.56 3.69 19.41
C ASP A 232 -13.59 4.51 18.64
N ALA A 233 -13.20 5.12 17.53
CA ALA A 233 -14.07 5.98 16.72
C ALA A 233 -14.76 5.22 15.59
N ARG A 234 -14.14 4.13 15.08
CA ARG A 234 -14.64 3.29 14.01
C ARG A 234 -14.33 1.82 14.31
N PRO A 235 -15.12 1.15 15.12
CA PRO A 235 -14.97 -0.28 15.36
C PRO A 235 -15.27 -1.07 14.07
N LEU A 236 -14.45 -2.09 13.80
CA LEU A 236 -14.69 -3.05 12.74
C LEU A 236 -15.67 -4.14 13.22
N ASP A 237 -16.62 -4.52 12.38
CA ASP A 237 -17.55 -5.62 12.66
C ASP A 237 -16.90 -6.99 12.40
N THR A 238 -17.67 -8.07 12.61
CA THR A 238 -17.17 -9.45 12.52
C THR A 238 -16.89 -9.92 11.09
N THR A 239 -17.21 -9.15 10.06
CA THR A 239 -16.87 -9.47 8.66
C THR A 239 -15.42 -9.11 8.33
N TRP A 240 -14.76 -8.35 9.19
CA TRP A 240 -13.39 -7.92 9.05
C TRP A 240 -12.42 -8.84 9.80
N THR A 241 -11.33 -9.17 9.15
CA THR A 241 -10.19 -9.86 9.78
C THR A 241 -8.94 -8.99 9.62
N ARG A 242 -8.36 -8.62 10.75
CA ARG A 242 -7.13 -7.83 10.79
C ARG A 242 -5.92 -8.69 10.50
N MET A 243 -5.05 -8.19 9.63
CA MET A 243 -3.77 -8.80 9.32
C MET A 243 -2.58 -8.05 9.94
N ASP A 244 -2.81 -6.85 10.48
CA ASP A 244 -1.82 -5.92 11.04
C ASP A 244 -0.75 -5.47 10.01
N SER A 245 -0.01 -6.39 9.43
CA SER A 245 1.03 -6.15 8.43
C SER A 245 1.09 -7.32 7.43
N SER A 246 1.72 -7.09 6.28
CA SER A 246 1.89 -8.09 5.22
C SER A 246 3.36 -8.40 4.95
N VAL A 247 4.19 -8.43 5.99
CA VAL A 247 5.61 -8.77 5.86
C VAL A 247 5.77 -10.20 5.37
N ARG A 248 6.10 -10.35 4.07
CA ARG A 248 6.29 -11.64 3.45
C ARG A 248 7.70 -12.18 3.69
N GLU A 249 7.81 -13.50 3.78
CA GLU A 249 9.10 -14.17 3.70
C GLU A 249 9.58 -14.14 2.25
N THR A 250 10.83 -13.76 2.06
CA THR A 250 11.51 -13.77 0.75
C THR A 250 12.83 -14.51 0.90
N ASP A 251 13.30 -15.09 -0.22
CA ASP A 251 14.63 -15.72 -0.30
C ASP A 251 15.77 -14.69 -0.38
N ASP A 252 15.40 -13.39 -0.47
CA ASP A 252 16.40 -12.31 -0.50
C ASP A 252 17.19 -12.28 0.81
N GLU A 253 18.49 -12.17 0.68
CA GLU A 253 19.40 -11.88 1.79
C GLU A 253 19.89 -10.44 1.66
N TYR A 254 20.02 -9.76 2.81
CA TYR A 254 20.62 -8.43 2.85
C TYR A 254 21.59 -8.35 4.02
N CYS A 255 22.86 -8.11 3.67
CA CYS A 255 23.90 -7.80 4.64
C CYS A 255 24.20 -6.30 4.56
N VAL A 256 24.18 -5.62 5.70
CA VAL A 256 24.56 -4.21 5.78
C VAL A 256 26.00 -4.03 5.28
N PRO A 257 26.22 -3.22 4.23
CA PRO A 257 27.57 -3.01 3.70
C PRO A 257 28.53 -2.44 4.75
N ALA A 258 29.79 -2.91 4.76
CA ALA A 258 30.80 -2.50 5.72
C ALA A 258 30.99 -0.97 5.80
N ALA A 259 30.83 -0.27 4.68
CA ALA A 259 30.94 1.19 4.59
C ALA A 259 29.97 1.95 5.54
N VAL A 260 28.83 1.34 5.91
CA VAL A 260 27.84 1.93 6.84
C VAL A 260 27.65 1.09 8.11
N ALA A 261 28.06 -0.17 8.10
CA ALA A 261 28.04 -1.02 9.28
C ALA A 261 29.13 -0.61 10.30
N ASP A 262 30.33 -0.28 9.79
CA ASP A 262 31.44 0.22 10.60
C ASP A 262 31.26 1.72 10.89
N ARG A 263 30.55 2.03 11.98
CA ARG A 263 30.16 3.38 12.36
C ARG A 263 30.51 3.72 13.81
N PRO A 264 30.71 5.03 14.14
CA PRO A 264 30.87 5.49 15.51
C PRO A 264 29.73 5.05 16.43
N ALA A 265 30.04 4.86 17.72
CA ALA A 265 29.05 4.39 18.69
C ALA A 265 27.85 5.36 18.92
N ASP A 266 28.05 6.65 18.63
CA ASP A 266 27.04 7.70 18.69
C ASP A 266 26.33 7.93 17.36
N SER A 267 26.57 7.07 16.37
CA SER A 267 25.94 7.09 15.05
C SER A 267 24.89 5.98 14.93
N ALA A 268 23.73 6.30 14.37
CA ALA A 268 22.67 5.36 14.04
C ALA A 268 22.75 4.92 12.57
N LEU A 269 22.11 3.78 12.25
CA LEU A 269 21.86 3.34 10.90
C LEU A 269 20.40 3.63 10.54
N ILE A 270 20.16 4.32 9.43
CA ILE A 270 18.85 4.84 9.04
C ILE A 270 18.51 4.36 7.63
N TYR A 271 17.28 3.94 7.43
CA TYR A 271 16.76 3.59 6.11
C TYR A 271 15.99 4.79 5.51
N LEU A 272 16.33 5.17 4.28
CA LEU A 272 15.64 6.22 3.51
C LEU A 272 15.01 5.59 2.25
N SER A 273 13.71 5.75 2.10
CA SER A 273 12.97 5.30 0.92
C SER A 273 11.69 6.10 0.72
N LEU A 274 11.54 6.70 -0.44
CA LEU A 274 10.27 7.31 -0.85
C LEU A 274 9.36 6.34 -1.63
N GLY A 275 9.66 5.03 -1.60
CA GLY A 275 8.91 4.00 -2.30
C GLY A 275 9.19 3.96 -3.80
N SER A 276 8.45 3.08 -4.50
CA SER A 276 8.61 2.89 -5.95
C SER A 276 8.11 4.10 -6.76
N LEU A 277 7.11 4.80 -6.28
CA LEU A 277 6.49 5.94 -6.97
C LEU A 277 7.08 7.27 -6.51
N GLY A 278 7.20 7.50 -5.21
CA GLY A 278 7.75 8.76 -4.66
C GLY A 278 9.23 8.96 -4.98
N GLY A 279 9.99 7.87 -5.21
CA GLY A 279 11.38 7.95 -5.68
C GLY A 279 11.54 8.51 -7.09
N ALA A 280 10.44 8.82 -7.81
CA ALA A 280 10.48 9.54 -9.08
C ALA A 280 10.76 11.06 -8.91
N ASP A 281 10.51 11.65 -7.74
CA ASP A 281 10.87 13.04 -7.43
C ASP A 281 12.37 13.15 -7.09
N VAL A 282 13.17 13.33 -8.14
CA VAL A 282 14.64 13.41 -8.05
C VAL A 282 15.11 14.61 -7.21
N GLU A 283 14.43 15.75 -7.32
CA GLU A 283 14.82 16.96 -6.58
C GLU A 283 14.64 16.76 -5.07
N LEU A 284 13.50 16.21 -4.67
CA LEU A 284 13.24 15.89 -3.28
C LEU A 284 14.22 14.85 -2.74
N MET A 285 14.43 13.74 -3.48
CA MET A 285 15.35 12.69 -3.04
C MET A 285 16.77 13.23 -2.90
N GLN A 286 17.27 14.01 -3.87
CA GLN A 286 18.62 14.60 -3.77
C GLN A 286 18.73 15.57 -2.61
N ARG A 287 17.70 16.42 -2.38
CA ARG A 287 17.67 17.30 -1.21
C ARG A 287 17.76 16.53 0.12
N LEU A 288 17.01 15.42 0.25
CA LEU A 288 17.08 14.57 1.43
C LEU A 288 18.48 13.99 1.62
N VAL A 289 19.10 13.49 0.56
CA VAL A 289 20.47 12.98 0.56
C VAL A 289 21.46 14.07 1.00
N ASP A 290 21.36 15.26 0.43
CA ASP A 290 22.29 16.37 0.74
C ASP A 290 22.17 16.81 2.21
N VAL A 291 20.96 16.98 2.72
CA VAL A 291 20.72 17.35 4.13
C VAL A 291 21.21 16.27 5.08
N LEU A 292 20.82 15.01 4.86
CA LEU A 292 21.21 13.88 5.70
C LEU A 292 22.70 13.54 5.58
N GLY A 293 23.32 13.87 4.45
CA GLY A 293 24.76 13.75 4.21
C GLY A 293 25.62 14.58 5.17
N THR A 294 25.06 15.65 5.74
CA THR A 294 25.76 16.51 6.72
C THR A 294 25.78 15.92 8.13
N THR A 295 25.02 14.84 8.39
CA THR A 295 24.88 14.27 9.73
C THR A 295 25.95 13.21 10.04
N ARG A 296 26.13 12.89 11.33
CA ARG A 296 27.04 11.82 11.78
C ARG A 296 26.50 10.40 11.51
N HIS A 297 25.23 10.28 11.14
CA HIS A 297 24.56 8.99 10.97
C HIS A 297 24.95 8.31 9.66
N ARG A 298 24.59 7.04 9.52
CA ARG A 298 24.81 6.24 8.31
C ARG A 298 23.47 5.86 7.70
N PHE A 299 23.41 5.81 6.37
CA PHE A 299 22.16 5.59 5.67
C PHE A 299 22.24 4.45 4.66
N ILE A 300 21.15 3.69 4.60
CA ILE A 300 20.83 2.77 3.50
C ILE A 300 19.71 3.42 2.71
N VAL A 301 19.93 3.67 1.41
CA VAL A 301 19.03 4.47 0.58
C VAL A 301 18.47 3.61 -0.55
N SER A 302 17.14 3.44 -0.60
CA SER A 302 16.44 2.96 -1.79
C SER A 302 16.17 4.15 -2.69
N LYS A 303 16.93 4.26 -3.80
CA LYS A 303 16.97 5.45 -4.66
C LYS A 303 15.75 5.57 -5.58
N GLY A 304 14.99 4.47 -5.77
CA GLY A 304 13.83 4.44 -6.64
C GLY A 304 14.16 4.39 -8.15
N PRO A 305 13.16 4.59 -9.01
CA PRO A 305 13.29 4.36 -10.47
C PRO A 305 14.31 5.27 -11.16
N GLN A 306 14.60 6.45 -10.59
CA GLN A 306 15.56 7.42 -11.14
C GLN A 306 16.96 7.33 -10.47
N ALA A 307 17.35 6.13 -10.04
CA ALA A 307 18.55 5.88 -9.24
C ALA A 307 19.85 6.47 -9.81
N ASP A 308 19.99 6.47 -11.12
CA ASP A 308 21.19 6.98 -11.82
C ASP A 308 21.32 8.52 -11.71
N ARG A 309 20.25 9.21 -11.38
CA ARG A 309 20.20 10.67 -11.19
C ARG A 309 20.47 11.09 -9.75
N ILE A 310 20.53 10.15 -8.80
CA ILE A 310 20.74 10.40 -7.38
C ILE A 310 22.21 10.13 -7.01
N THR A 311 22.90 11.17 -6.54
CA THR A 311 24.28 11.09 -6.05
C THR A 311 24.27 10.98 -4.53
N LEU A 312 24.72 9.85 -4.00
CA LEU A 312 24.77 9.61 -2.55
C LEU A 312 25.92 10.36 -1.89
N ALA A 313 25.73 10.78 -0.65
CA ALA A 313 26.78 11.34 0.20
C ALA A 313 27.70 10.24 0.75
N ASP A 314 28.89 10.63 1.29
CA ASP A 314 29.92 9.71 1.79
C ASP A 314 29.46 8.80 2.95
N ASN A 315 28.44 9.22 3.70
CA ASN A 315 27.85 8.47 4.81
C ASN A 315 26.71 7.53 4.39
N MET A 316 26.52 7.31 3.09
CA MET A 316 25.39 6.57 2.52
C MET A 316 25.84 5.44 1.61
N VAL A 317 25.03 4.37 1.58
CA VAL A 317 25.05 3.34 0.57
C VAL A 317 23.63 3.16 0.02
N GLY A 318 23.46 2.70 -1.20
CA GLY A 318 22.12 2.50 -1.74
C GLY A 318 22.10 1.81 -3.10
N ALA A 319 20.90 1.40 -3.48
CA ALA A 319 20.60 0.82 -4.78
C ALA A 319 19.25 1.33 -5.30
N GLN A 320 18.92 1.03 -6.56
CA GLN A 320 17.63 1.37 -7.13
C GLN A 320 16.48 0.79 -6.30
N MET A 321 16.54 -0.51 -6.03
CA MET A 321 15.59 -1.24 -5.19
C MET A 321 16.35 -2.01 -4.12
N LEU A 322 15.77 -2.12 -2.93
CA LEU A 322 16.32 -2.85 -1.80
C LEU A 322 15.25 -3.79 -1.21
N PRO A 323 15.63 -4.96 -0.68
CA PRO A 323 14.70 -5.86 0.01
C PRO A 323 14.29 -5.26 1.36
N GLN A 324 13.32 -4.37 1.35
CA GLN A 324 12.92 -3.51 2.47
C GLN A 324 12.66 -4.30 3.75
N THR A 325 11.97 -5.44 3.65
CA THR A 325 11.68 -6.33 4.79
C THR A 325 12.92 -6.96 5.43
N LYS A 326 14.07 -6.98 4.72
CA LYS A 326 15.37 -7.42 5.24
C LYS A 326 16.23 -6.25 5.74
N VAL A 327 15.98 -5.04 5.25
CA VAL A 327 16.71 -3.82 5.67
C VAL A 327 16.14 -3.24 6.96
N ILE A 328 14.82 -3.06 7.06
CA ILE A 328 14.16 -2.40 8.21
C ILE A 328 14.51 -3.03 9.56
N PRO A 329 14.58 -4.37 9.74
CA PRO A 329 14.98 -4.95 11.02
C PRO A 329 16.37 -4.51 11.51
N GLN A 330 17.26 -4.14 10.59
CA GLN A 330 18.68 -3.85 10.88
C GLN A 330 18.96 -2.37 11.11
N VAL A 331 17.97 -1.47 10.94
CA VAL A 331 18.12 -0.03 11.12
C VAL A 331 17.51 0.46 12.45
N ASP A 332 17.87 1.68 12.85
CA ASP A 332 17.40 2.33 14.07
C ASP A 332 16.18 3.23 13.82
N LEU A 333 16.02 3.75 12.60
CA LEU A 333 15.00 4.70 12.18
C LEU A 333 14.69 4.50 10.70
N VAL A 334 13.44 4.75 10.31
CA VAL A 334 12.99 4.76 8.90
C VAL A 334 12.54 6.17 8.50
N ILE A 335 12.99 6.66 7.36
CA ILE A 335 12.51 7.88 6.71
C ILE A 335 11.78 7.46 5.44
N SER A 336 10.50 7.80 5.32
CA SER A 336 9.64 7.30 4.24
C SER A 336 8.58 8.32 3.82
N HIS A 337 7.98 8.07 2.64
CA HIS A 337 6.81 8.81 2.15
C HIS A 337 5.49 8.46 2.89
N GLY A 338 5.44 7.36 3.64
CA GLY A 338 4.23 6.98 4.39
C GLY A 338 3.28 6.02 3.66
N GLY A 339 3.69 5.40 2.56
CA GLY A 339 2.90 4.34 1.93
C GLY A 339 2.65 3.18 2.91
N ASN A 340 1.46 2.59 2.88
CA ASN A 340 0.98 1.68 3.91
C ASN A 340 1.93 0.50 4.19
N ASN A 341 2.48 -0.13 3.14
CA ASN A 341 3.41 -1.24 3.34
C ASN A 341 4.62 -0.81 4.17
N THR A 342 5.24 0.33 3.84
CA THR A 342 6.41 0.81 4.60
C THR A 342 6.04 1.15 6.04
N VAL A 343 4.87 1.75 6.27
CA VAL A 343 4.38 2.07 7.62
C VAL A 343 4.14 0.80 8.42
N THR A 344 3.36 -0.13 7.90
CA THR A 344 3.00 -1.37 8.61
C THR A 344 4.20 -2.30 8.81
N GLU A 345 5.12 -2.39 7.84
CA GLU A 345 6.39 -3.11 7.98
C GLU A 345 7.29 -2.46 9.03
N THR A 346 7.36 -1.13 9.09
CA THR A 346 8.16 -0.42 10.09
C THR A 346 7.62 -0.64 11.49
N LEU A 347 6.30 -0.60 11.68
CA LEU A 347 5.65 -0.93 12.95
C LEU A 347 5.83 -2.41 13.31
N HIS A 348 5.77 -3.33 12.34
CA HIS A 348 6.06 -4.75 12.51
C HIS A 348 7.46 -4.99 13.11
N PHE A 349 8.45 -4.23 12.67
CA PHE A 349 9.81 -4.31 13.20
C PHE A 349 10.06 -3.37 14.40
N GLY A 350 9.06 -2.62 14.84
CA GLY A 350 9.11 -1.77 16.01
C GLY A 350 10.08 -0.61 15.87
N LYS A 351 10.10 0.06 14.71
CA LYS A 351 11.01 1.18 14.42
C LYS A 351 10.23 2.50 14.37
N PRO A 352 10.84 3.62 14.84
CA PRO A 352 10.28 4.94 14.65
C PRO A 352 10.34 5.39 13.19
N LEU A 353 9.42 6.33 12.80
CA LEU A 353 9.33 6.86 11.45
C LEU A 353 9.50 8.38 11.40
N ILE A 354 10.14 8.87 10.34
CA ILE A 354 9.92 10.22 9.81
C ILE A 354 9.15 10.06 8.52
N VAL A 355 8.03 10.77 8.38
CA VAL A 355 7.14 10.63 7.23
C VAL A 355 7.04 11.94 6.47
N LEU A 356 7.33 11.87 5.17
CA LEU A 356 7.23 12.97 4.20
C LEU A 356 6.16 12.58 3.16
N PRO A 357 4.87 12.80 3.43
CA PRO A 357 3.79 12.36 2.55
C PRO A 357 3.78 13.12 1.24
N LEU A 358 3.50 12.43 0.14
CA LEU A 358 3.45 12.97 -1.22
C LEU A 358 2.02 13.03 -1.75
N PHE A 359 1.29 11.90 -1.70
CA PHE A 359 -0.05 11.76 -2.28
C PHE A 359 -0.84 10.62 -1.61
N TRP A 360 -2.14 10.53 -1.91
CA TRP A 360 -3.05 9.44 -1.60
C TRP A 360 -3.13 9.14 -0.08
N ASP A 361 -3.01 7.87 0.32
CA ASP A 361 -3.04 7.36 1.69
C ASP A 361 -1.88 7.84 2.57
N GLN A 362 -0.82 8.37 1.97
CA GLN A 362 0.39 8.76 2.69
C GLN A 362 0.16 9.91 3.67
N TYR A 363 -0.74 10.85 3.34
CA TYR A 363 -1.09 11.94 4.25
C TYR A 363 -1.77 11.46 5.52
N GLU A 364 -2.64 10.46 5.40
CA GLU A 364 -3.36 9.84 6.52
C GLU A 364 -2.42 9.04 7.40
N ASN A 365 -1.60 8.20 6.78
CA ASN A 365 -0.60 7.41 7.47
C ASN A 365 0.39 8.32 8.22
N ALA A 366 0.87 9.40 7.58
CA ALA A 366 1.76 10.37 8.20
C ALA A 366 1.11 11.04 9.41
N GLN A 367 -0.14 11.52 9.25
CA GLN A 367 -0.89 12.16 10.33
C GLN A 367 -1.11 11.20 11.49
N ARG A 368 -1.48 9.95 11.19
CA ARG A 368 -1.73 8.96 12.24
C ARG A 368 -0.48 8.59 13.01
N ILE A 369 0.65 8.42 12.34
CA ILE A 369 1.95 8.16 12.99
C ILE A 369 2.35 9.32 13.91
N ASP A 370 2.15 10.56 13.47
CA ASP A 370 2.46 11.76 14.26
C ASP A 370 1.55 11.90 15.50
N GLU A 371 0.24 11.73 15.34
CA GLU A 371 -0.74 11.79 16.42
C GLU A 371 -0.48 10.79 17.55
N LEU A 372 -0.06 9.58 17.19
CA LEU A 372 0.26 8.52 18.14
C LEU A 372 1.64 8.68 18.77
N GLY A 373 2.44 9.63 18.28
CA GLY A 373 3.81 9.82 18.66
C GLY A 373 4.67 8.60 18.35
N PHE A 374 4.38 7.89 17.24
CA PHE A 374 5.20 6.80 16.73
C PHE A 374 6.31 7.29 15.82
N GLY A 375 6.23 8.54 15.42
CA GLY A 375 7.17 9.21 14.55
C GLY A 375 6.89 10.70 14.44
N ILE A 376 7.39 11.31 13.37
CA ILE A 376 7.23 12.74 13.07
C ILE A 376 6.81 12.88 11.60
N ARG A 377 5.72 13.60 11.36
CA ARG A 377 5.33 14.08 10.03
C ARG A 377 6.04 15.39 9.74
N LEU A 378 6.67 15.50 8.57
CA LEU A 378 7.22 16.75 8.07
C LEU A 378 6.41 17.24 6.86
N ASP A 379 6.42 18.56 6.64
CA ASP A 379 5.95 19.15 5.38
C ASP A 379 6.94 18.81 4.28
N THR A 380 6.58 17.89 3.38
CA THR A 380 7.47 17.29 2.38
C THR A 380 8.23 18.28 1.53
N TYR A 381 7.59 19.38 1.15
CA TYR A 381 8.20 20.42 0.29
C TYR A 381 8.60 21.67 1.03
N GLY A 382 8.04 21.90 2.23
CA GLY A 382 8.23 23.11 3.03
C GLY A 382 9.19 22.96 4.22
N PHE A 383 9.63 21.76 4.59
CA PHE A 383 10.52 21.58 5.75
C PHE A 383 11.82 22.36 5.58
N ALA A 384 12.30 22.96 6.67
CA ALA A 384 13.67 23.49 6.73
C ALA A 384 14.67 22.36 7.02
N ASP A 385 15.90 22.47 6.50
CA ASP A 385 16.93 21.41 6.63
C ASP A 385 17.17 20.98 8.08
N HIS A 386 17.15 21.95 9.01
CA HIS A 386 17.32 21.68 10.44
C HIS A 386 16.13 20.95 11.07
N GLU A 387 14.93 21.01 10.50
CA GLU A 387 13.76 20.27 11.00
C GLU A 387 13.93 18.78 10.75
N LEU A 388 14.43 18.39 9.57
CA LEU A 388 14.72 17.00 9.25
C LEU A 388 15.81 16.42 10.17
N THR A 389 16.95 17.13 10.31
CA THR A 389 18.05 16.66 11.16
C THR A 389 17.68 16.63 12.64
N SER A 390 16.88 17.60 13.11
CA SER A 390 16.36 17.62 14.48
C SER A 390 15.34 16.50 14.73
N ALA A 391 14.50 16.16 13.76
CA ALA A 391 13.56 15.05 13.83
C ALA A 391 14.32 13.70 13.99
N VAL A 392 15.40 13.52 13.23
CA VAL A 392 16.28 12.36 13.35
C VAL A 392 16.85 12.27 14.76
N ASP A 393 17.52 13.31 15.24
CA ASP A 393 18.14 13.32 16.57
C ASP A 393 17.11 13.11 17.68
N LYS A 394 15.94 13.72 17.59
CA LYS A 394 14.83 13.60 18.55
C LYS A 394 14.35 12.16 18.67
N LEU A 395 14.02 11.49 17.54
CA LEU A 395 13.51 10.13 17.56
C LEU A 395 14.57 9.11 18.01
N LEU A 396 15.82 9.32 17.65
CA LEU A 396 16.90 8.44 18.08
C LEU A 396 17.23 8.58 19.58
N ALA A 397 17.02 9.76 20.15
CA ALA A 397 17.23 10.01 21.59
C ALA A 397 16.07 9.52 22.46
N ASP A 398 14.87 9.31 21.90
CA ASP A 398 13.68 8.89 22.63
C ASP A 398 13.69 7.38 22.89
N THR A 399 14.29 7.00 24.02
CA THR A 399 14.41 5.60 24.45
C THR A 399 13.07 4.99 24.83
N ASP A 400 12.14 5.78 25.38
CA ASP A 400 10.83 5.31 25.80
C ASP A 400 9.97 4.99 24.57
N LEU A 401 9.99 5.84 23.55
CA LEU A 401 9.36 5.57 22.26
C LEU A 401 9.91 4.28 21.63
N ARG A 402 11.21 4.12 21.58
CA ARG A 402 11.85 2.93 20.99
C ARG A 402 11.45 1.65 21.72
N THR A 403 11.35 1.69 23.04
CA THR A 403 10.89 0.56 23.85
C THR A 403 9.42 0.24 23.55
N ARG A 404 8.56 1.24 23.55
CA ARG A 404 7.13 1.10 23.23
C ARG A 404 6.92 0.52 21.82
N LEU A 405 7.64 1.02 20.82
CA LEU A 405 7.52 0.50 19.45
C LEU A 405 8.04 -0.94 19.34
N ALA A 406 9.11 -1.30 20.04
CA ALA A 406 9.60 -2.67 20.07
C ALA A 406 8.56 -3.65 20.64
N GLU A 407 7.82 -3.26 21.69
CA GLU A 407 6.70 -4.03 22.27
C GLU A 407 5.53 -4.15 21.29
N ILE A 408 5.15 -3.07 20.62
CA ILE A 408 4.14 -3.05 19.57
C ILE A 408 4.53 -4.01 18.43
N GLY A 409 5.75 -3.89 17.93
CA GLY A 409 6.26 -4.75 16.87
C GLY A 409 6.29 -6.24 17.28
N ALA A 410 6.64 -6.55 18.52
CA ALA A 410 6.58 -7.91 19.04
C ALA A 410 5.13 -8.44 19.06
N THR A 411 4.18 -7.60 19.45
CA THR A 411 2.75 -7.93 19.45
C THR A 411 2.23 -8.19 18.06
N ILE A 412 2.53 -7.32 17.09
CA ILE A 412 2.15 -7.47 15.67
C ILE A 412 2.70 -8.81 15.13
N ARG A 413 3.99 -9.09 15.30
CA ARG A 413 4.60 -10.36 14.86
C ARG A 413 3.95 -11.59 15.47
N SER A 414 3.52 -11.52 16.72
CA SER A 414 2.88 -12.65 17.40
C SER A 414 1.51 -13.03 16.85
N ARG A 415 0.84 -12.12 16.11
CA ARG A 415 -0.50 -12.35 15.53
C ARG A 415 -0.47 -13.09 14.19
N ASP A 416 0.69 -13.13 13.51
CA ASP A 416 0.89 -13.79 12.21
C ASP A 416 -0.22 -13.46 11.19
N GLY A 417 -0.27 -12.17 10.81
CA GLY A 417 -1.37 -11.63 10.00
C GLY A 417 -1.51 -12.29 8.63
N LEU A 418 -0.41 -12.61 7.95
CA LEU A 418 -0.45 -13.30 6.65
C LEU A 418 -1.06 -14.70 6.77
N ARG A 419 -0.68 -15.46 7.78
CA ARG A 419 -1.26 -16.80 8.03
C ARG A 419 -2.75 -16.68 8.36
N THR A 420 -3.13 -15.72 9.18
CA THR A 420 -4.52 -15.40 9.53
C THR A 420 -5.34 -15.08 8.27
N GLY A 421 -4.83 -14.23 7.38
CA GLY A 421 -5.47 -13.91 6.10
C GLY A 421 -5.62 -15.11 5.19
N ALA A 422 -4.58 -15.95 5.07
CA ALA A 422 -4.60 -17.18 4.29
C ALA A 422 -5.63 -18.19 4.85
N ASP A 423 -5.76 -18.31 6.18
CA ASP A 423 -6.76 -19.17 6.83
C ASP A 423 -8.20 -18.70 6.50
N VAL A 424 -8.44 -17.40 6.43
CA VAL A 424 -9.73 -16.84 6.04
C VAL A 424 -10.05 -17.17 4.58
N ILE A 425 -9.12 -16.94 3.66
CA ILE A 425 -9.30 -17.23 2.23
C ILE A 425 -9.58 -18.72 2.03
N GLU A 426 -8.78 -19.60 2.63
CA GLU A 426 -8.96 -21.04 2.54
C GLU A 426 -10.34 -21.48 3.10
N ARG A 427 -10.75 -20.94 4.23
CA ARG A 427 -12.07 -21.23 4.83
C ARG A 427 -13.20 -20.81 3.91
N VAL A 428 -13.16 -19.62 3.33
CA VAL A 428 -14.17 -19.11 2.39
C VAL A 428 -14.29 -20.02 1.18
N GLY A 429 -13.19 -20.37 0.52
CA GLY A 429 -13.20 -21.26 -0.63
C GLY A 429 -13.73 -22.67 -0.31
N ARG A 430 -13.39 -23.22 0.87
CA ARG A 430 -13.92 -24.53 1.31
C ARG A 430 -15.41 -24.53 1.60
N GLN A 431 -15.91 -23.46 2.21
CA GLN A 431 -17.34 -23.30 2.46
C GLN A 431 -18.13 -23.22 1.15
N TYR A 432 -17.64 -22.48 0.18
CA TYR A 432 -18.25 -22.37 -1.14
C TYR A 432 -18.30 -23.72 -1.84
N ARG A 433 -17.17 -24.42 -1.94
CA ARG A 433 -17.09 -25.74 -2.58
C ARG A 433 -18.08 -26.74 -1.94
N SER A 434 -18.19 -26.75 -0.61
CA SER A 434 -19.14 -27.61 0.10
C SER A 434 -20.62 -27.23 -0.13
N SER A 435 -20.90 -26.05 -0.66
CA SER A 435 -22.28 -25.61 -0.98
C SER A 435 -22.71 -25.98 -2.39
N ILE A 436 -21.78 -26.32 -3.28
CA ILE A 436 -22.03 -26.66 -4.69
C ILE A 436 -21.88 -28.18 -4.98
N ASP A 437 -21.21 -28.92 -4.08
CA ASP A 437 -21.13 -30.42 -4.08
C ASP A 437 -22.44 -31.02 -3.48
#